data_2b36506db5c4e3aa69408e7092a454e2
#
_entry.id   2b36506db5c4e3aa69408e7092a454e2
#
_cell.length_a   1.000
_cell.length_b   1.000
_cell.length_c   1.000
_cell.angle_alpha   90.00
_cell.angle_beta   90.00
_cell.angle_gamma   90.00
#
_symmetry.space_group_name_H-M   'P 1'
#
loop_
_entity.id
_entity.type
_entity.pdbx_description
1 polymer ?
#
loop_
_entity_poly.entity_id
_entity_poly.type
_entity_poly.pdbx_seq_one_letter_code
_entity_poly.pdbx_strand_id
1 'polypeptide(L)'
;MKTAYIALLSTTLSLAIFLADRTAFAQNEAKDAGSKVFLNEDFSKSEASQAPAGWVVTAPNPALAPVFQVVNFPGSRSGKALLAAGNGRPECFGFIEHPVQLSAKDYCFRVRFKVEGIDDVNRNLTHGIFGTFNDGIFRYRREEGGWIVGENRFRGKEGAGKVRLTYRFAATGKVWWDQVYLGECPPIPERPVKIAVSSGAHKMDFWPGWLDVAGRKKVTIALMTEGFNGKGVDQPEPIDGPAGRLMAEKAKQWKIYVAGAFYEQRWDLIFNSCPLYSPAGALLGIYEKVELFDPEIDQGCSPGHEVKVFQTEFGNVGIMTCFDSWHPETARLLGYKGAELILFPNAGYYLGLMPARAADSGVWIAAASANSPSGIWDSSGAQAGNVKADSSRYCDTSILDYEKDDTNSMITATVDLSRQYSPHNWGGPMASAPGGRRVRQTVMRHLEDDIAREAKRWWDEPAK
;
A
#
# COMPACT_ATOMS: atom_id res chain seq x y z
N MET A 1 13.80 -14.93 31.95
CA MET A 1 14.65 -13.81 31.48
C MET A 1 14.64 -13.61 29.96
N LYS A 2 14.48 -14.61 29.11
CA LYS A 2 14.43 -14.43 27.62
C LYS A 2 13.14 -13.77 27.10
N THR A 3 12.02 -13.94 27.79
CA THR A 3 10.72 -13.36 27.36
C THR A 3 10.62 -11.85 27.61
N ALA A 4 11.33 -11.32 28.59
CA ALA A 4 11.34 -9.89 28.88
C ALA A 4 12.19 -9.06 27.91
N TYR A 5 13.19 -9.67 27.27
CA TYR A 5 14.07 -8.99 26.33
C TYR A 5 13.39 -8.74 24.96
N ILE A 6 12.49 -9.64 24.55
CA ILE A 6 11.75 -9.50 23.27
C ILE A 6 10.66 -8.41 23.38
N ALA A 7 10.05 -8.26 24.54
CA ALA A 7 9.05 -7.21 24.78
C ALA A 7 9.67 -5.80 24.82
N LEU A 8 10.92 -5.67 25.30
CA LEU A 8 11.61 -4.37 25.37
C LEU A 8 12.08 -3.89 23.98
N LEU A 9 12.49 -4.81 23.10
CA LEU A 9 12.92 -4.48 21.73
C LEU A 9 11.73 -4.07 20.84
N SER A 10 10.55 -4.66 21.04
CA SER A 10 9.35 -4.30 20.26
C SER A 10 8.79 -2.91 20.65
N THR A 11 8.88 -2.54 21.91
CA THR A 11 8.42 -1.23 22.40
C THR A 11 9.37 -0.09 22.01
N THR A 12 10.69 -0.33 21.99
CA THR A 12 11.67 0.68 21.55
C THR A 12 11.64 0.91 20.04
N LEU A 13 11.38 -0.12 19.23
CA LEU A 13 11.25 0.02 17.77
C LEU A 13 9.96 0.77 17.41
N SER A 14 8.84 0.48 18.08
CA SER A 14 7.58 1.20 17.90
C SER A 14 7.68 2.67 18.31
N LEU A 15 8.45 2.99 19.36
CA LEU A 15 8.66 4.35 19.83
C LEU A 15 9.57 5.15 18.86
N ALA A 16 10.59 4.50 18.26
CA ALA A 16 11.47 5.13 17.29
C ALA A 16 10.74 5.46 15.97
N ILE A 17 9.85 4.57 15.51
CA ILE A 17 9.00 4.82 14.33
C ILE A 17 8.02 5.96 14.61
N PHE A 18 7.46 6.02 15.83
CA PHE A 18 6.54 7.08 16.24
C PHE A 18 7.22 8.46 16.35
N LEU A 19 8.50 8.50 16.76
CA LEU A 19 9.31 9.72 16.83
C LEU A 19 9.79 10.18 15.43
N ALA A 20 10.13 9.27 14.54
CA ALA A 20 10.52 9.58 13.16
C ALA A 20 9.36 10.18 12.36
N ASP A 21 8.15 9.68 12.55
CA ASP A 21 6.93 10.23 11.91
C ASP A 21 6.59 11.64 12.43
N ARG A 22 6.82 11.92 13.73
CA ARG A 22 6.61 13.25 14.31
C ARG A 22 7.60 14.29 13.75
N THR A 23 8.86 13.92 13.59
CA THR A 23 9.89 14.82 13.04
C THR A 23 9.68 15.08 11.55
N ALA A 24 9.29 14.11 10.76
CA ALA A 24 8.99 14.27 9.34
C ALA A 24 7.80 15.22 9.11
N PHE A 25 6.78 15.17 9.97
CA PHE A 25 5.59 16.01 9.81
C PHE A 25 5.86 17.47 10.18
N ALA A 26 6.55 17.73 11.30
CA ALA A 26 6.96 19.08 11.72
C ALA A 26 7.95 19.72 10.72
N GLN A 27 8.85 18.92 10.13
CA GLN A 27 9.75 19.36 9.07
C GLN A 27 9.00 19.69 7.77
N ASN A 28 7.87 19.06 7.50
CA ASN A 28 7.04 19.37 6.34
C ASN A 28 6.26 20.68 6.50
N GLU A 29 5.76 20.99 7.69
CA GLU A 29 5.13 22.32 7.96
C GLU A 29 6.11 23.48 7.74
N ALA A 30 7.37 23.31 8.12
CA ALA A 30 8.40 24.32 7.92
C ALA A 30 8.84 24.48 6.44
N LYS A 31 8.78 23.40 5.65
CA LYS A 31 9.13 23.40 4.22
C LYS A 31 8.04 24.01 3.33
N ASP A 32 6.79 24.00 3.78
CA ASP A 32 5.66 24.59 3.06
C ASP A 32 5.55 26.12 3.27
N ALA A 33 6.39 26.69 4.17
CA ALA A 33 6.46 28.14 4.43
C ALA A 33 6.99 28.90 3.20
N GLY A 34 6.12 29.72 2.59
CA GLY A 34 6.42 30.50 1.38
C GLY A 34 5.75 29.97 0.11
N SER A 35 5.09 28.84 0.15
CA SER A 35 4.30 28.28 -0.95
C SER A 35 2.95 28.98 -1.08
N LYS A 36 2.36 28.99 -2.30
CA LYS A 36 1.04 29.56 -2.53
C LYS A 36 -0.04 28.74 -1.79
N VAL A 37 -0.77 29.40 -0.91
CA VAL A 37 -1.87 28.82 -0.13
C VAL A 37 -3.19 29.09 -0.83
N PHE A 38 -4.01 28.06 -1.02
CA PHE A 38 -5.33 28.10 -1.65
C PHE A 38 -6.45 28.08 -0.62
N LEU A 39 -6.24 27.36 0.48
CA LEU A 39 -7.16 27.29 1.60
C LEU A 39 -6.35 27.10 2.90
N ASN A 40 -6.66 27.91 3.88
CA ASN A 40 -6.15 27.73 5.25
C ASN A 40 -7.25 28.17 6.22
N GLU A 41 -8.14 27.23 6.50
CA GLU A 41 -9.35 27.49 7.27
C GLU A 41 -9.18 26.92 8.70
N ASP A 42 -9.24 27.81 9.68
CA ASP A 42 -9.23 27.51 11.11
C ASP A 42 -10.57 27.90 11.80
N PHE A 43 -11.52 28.39 11.00
CA PHE A 43 -12.85 28.82 11.40
C PHE A 43 -12.92 30.02 12.38
N SER A 44 -11.79 30.65 12.69
CA SER A 44 -11.73 31.81 13.62
C SER A 44 -12.63 32.96 13.19
N LYS A 45 -12.72 33.19 11.87
CA LYS A 45 -13.49 34.31 11.26
C LYS A 45 -14.95 33.97 11.01
N SER A 46 -15.37 32.73 11.20
CA SER A 46 -16.72 32.26 10.91
C SER A 46 -17.66 32.55 12.09
N GLU A 47 -18.93 32.83 11.79
CA GLU A 47 -19.96 32.99 12.81
C GLU A 47 -20.40 31.62 13.34
N ALA A 48 -20.69 31.54 14.63
CA ALA A 48 -21.21 30.34 15.24
C ALA A 48 -22.63 30.05 14.74
N SER A 49 -22.97 28.77 14.71
CA SER A 49 -24.29 28.24 14.28
C SER A 49 -24.60 28.40 12.77
N GLN A 50 -23.59 28.75 11.96
CA GLN A 50 -23.71 28.85 10.51
C GLN A 50 -22.61 28.02 9.83
N ALA A 51 -22.81 27.72 8.53
CA ALA A 51 -21.75 27.20 7.70
C ALA A 51 -20.69 28.29 7.43
N PRO A 52 -19.41 27.95 7.32
CA PRO A 52 -18.36 28.95 7.07
C PRO A 52 -18.57 29.66 5.74
N ALA A 53 -18.19 30.93 5.64
CA ALA A 53 -18.29 31.69 4.41
C ALA A 53 -17.45 31.03 3.29
N GLY A 54 -18.00 30.96 2.07
CA GLY A 54 -17.36 30.31 0.92
C GLY A 54 -17.50 28.77 0.89
N TRP A 55 -18.07 28.19 1.93
CA TRP A 55 -18.39 26.77 1.95
C TRP A 55 -19.87 26.51 1.62
N VAL A 56 -20.13 25.44 0.88
CA VAL A 56 -21.49 25.03 0.47
C VAL A 56 -21.80 23.66 1.06
N VAL A 57 -22.86 23.60 1.86
CA VAL A 57 -23.37 22.34 2.40
C VAL A 57 -24.27 21.67 1.37
N THR A 58 -24.06 20.38 1.14
CA THR A 58 -24.84 19.56 0.22
C THR A 58 -25.22 18.24 0.86
N ALA A 59 -26.50 17.91 0.77
CA ALA A 59 -27.01 16.58 1.08
C ALA A 59 -27.89 16.14 -0.11
N PRO A 60 -27.48 15.12 -0.88
CA PRO A 60 -28.28 14.64 -2.03
C PRO A 60 -29.69 14.20 -1.64
N ASN A 61 -29.86 13.69 -0.43
CA ASN A 61 -31.15 13.46 0.18
C ASN A 61 -31.29 14.33 1.44
N PRO A 62 -32.12 15.40 1.42
CA PRO A 62 -32.28 16.31 2.56
C PRO A 62 -32.72 15.62 3.85
N ALA A 63 -33.50 14.53 3.77
CA ALA A 63 -33.94 13.77 4.94
C ALA A 63 -32.78 13.03 5.64
N LEU A 64 -31.64 12.88 4.98
CA LEU A 64 -30.45 12.23 5.52
C LEU A 64 -29.33 13.24 5.85
N ALA A 65 -29.58 14.54 5.70
CA ALA A 65 -28.57 15.57 5.88
C ALA A 65 -28.02 15.59 7.31
N PRO A 66 -26.69 15.52 7.51
CA PRO A 66 -26.07 15.88 8.78
C PRO A 66 -26.14 17.38 9.02
N VAL A 67 -26.01 17.78 10.27
CA VAL A 67 -25.85 19.19 10.63
C VAL A 67 -24.42 19.61 10.36
N PHE A 68 -24.21 20.72 9.63
CA PHE A 68 -22.91 21.39 9.49
C PHE A 68 -23.00 22.80 10.02
N GLN A 69 -22.19 23.15 11.02
CA GLN A 69 -22.16 24.49 11.61
C GLN A 69 -20.86 24.78 12.32
N VAL A 70 -20.43 26.02 12.35
CA VAL A 70 -19.31 26.43 13.21
C VAL A 70 -19.77 26.51 14.67
N VAL A 71 -18.94 26.02 15.56
CA VAL A 71 -19.19 26.04 17.02
C VAL A 71 -17.98 26.55 17.77
N ASN A 72 -18.20 27.15 18.96
CA ASN A 72 -17.13 27.35 19.91
C ASN A 72 -16.65 26.00 20.43
N PHE A 73 -15.37 25.73 20.33
CA PHE A 73 -14.80 24.43 20.73
C PHE A 73 -13.48 24.66 21.48
N PRO A 74 -13.51 24.71 22.80
CA PRO A 74 -12.29 24.86 23.61
C PRO A 74 -11.30 23.74 23.32
N GLY A 75 -10.03 24.11 23.15
CA GLY A 75 -8.98 23.16 22.77
C GLY A 75 -8.75 22.97 21.27
N SER A 76 -9.56 23.60 20.41
CA SER A 76 -9.23 23.83 19.00
C SER A 76 -8.17 24.92 18.86
N ARG A 77 -7.50 25.00 17.70
CA ARG A 77 -6.42 25.97 17.44
C ARG A 77 -6.90 27.44 17.56
N SER A 78 -8.12 27.73 17.12
CA SER A 78 -8.69 29.09 17.10
C SER A 78 -9.79 29.30 18.15
N GLY A 79 -10.10 28.31 18.98
CA GLY A 79 -11.26 28.33 19.87
C GLY A 79 -12.58 28.00 19.18
N LYS A 80 -12.58 27.80 17.84
CA LYS A 80 -13.73 27.41 17.04
C LYS A 80 -13.42 26.17 16.21
N ALA A 81 -14.45 25.46 15.79
CA ALA A 81 -14.36 24.31 14.89
C ALA A 81 -15.60 24.20 14.02
N LEU A 82 -15.47 23.62 12.84
CA LEU A 82 -16.60 23.16 12.04
C LEU A 82 -17.09 21.82 12.63
N LEU A 83 -18.31 21.79 13.11
CA LEU A 83 -19.01 20.58 13.55
C LEU A 83 -19.77 19.97 12.38
N ALA A 84 -19.65 18.65 12.21
CA ALA A 84 -20.72 17.87 11.60
C ALA A 84 -21.27 16.87 12.60
N ALA A 85 -22.59 16.69 12.61
CA ALA A 85 -23.27 15.78 13.52
C ALA A 85 -24.33 14.97 12.77
N GLY A 86 -24.46 13.70 13.13
CA GLY A 86 -25.49 12.82 12.62
C GLY A 86 -26.90 13.28 13.00
N ASN A 87 -27.89 12.88 12.21
CA ASN A 87 -29.30 13.27 12.35
C ASN A 87 -30.15 12.15 12.99
N GLY A 88 -29.54 11.16 13.62
CA GLY A 88 -30.22 10.01 14.24
C GLY A 88 -30.47 8.83 13.28
N ARG A 89 -30.18 8.96 11.97
CA ARG A 89 -30.40 7.92 10.98
C ARG A 89 -29.10 7.25 10.57
N PRO A 90 -29.03 5.92 10.50
CA PRO A 90 -27.83 5.19 10.09
C PRO A 90 -27.33 5.55 8.69
N GLU A 91 -28.25 5.95 7.79
CA GLU A 91 -27.93 6.36 6.42
C GLU A 91 -27.57 7.83 6.31
N CYS A 92 -27.38 8.55 7.44
CA CYS A 92 -27.01 9.96 7.43
C CYS A 92 -25.83 10.23 6.48
N PHE A 93 -26.00 11.15 5.55
CA PHE A 93 -25.03 11.45 4.52
C PHE A 93 -25.12 12.90 4.05
N GLY A 94 -23.98 13.55 4.00
CA GLY A 94 -23.82 14.88 3.42
C GLY A 94 -22.35 15.31 3.43
N PHE A 95 -22.10 16.43 2.79
CA PHE A 95 -20.76 16.98 2.69
C PHE A 95 -20.79 18.51 2.63
N ILE A 96 -19.66 19.12 2.97
CA ILE A 96 -19.43 20.55 2.81
C ILE A 96 -18.24 20.76 1.88
N GLU A 97 -18.33 21.71 0.96
CA GLU A 97 -17.35 21.93 -0.11
C GLU A 97 -16.90 23.40 -0.16
N HIS A 98 -15.62 23.58 -0.46
CA HIS A 98 -15.03 24.88 -0.78
C HIS A 98 -14.41 24.82 -2.18
N PRO A 99 -14.76 25.75 -3.12
CA PRO A 99 -14.20 25.76 -4.46
C PRO A 99 -12.72 26.16 -4.45
N VAL A 100 -11.94 25.52 -5.31
CA VAL A 100 -10.52 25.84 -5.53
C VAL A 100 -10.19 25.78 -7.01
N GLN A 101 -9.19 26.57 -7.44
CA GLN A 101 -8.65 26.51 -8.80
C GLN A 101 -7.21 26.02 -8.71
N LEU A 102 -6.90 24.88 -9.31
CA LEU A 102 -5.60 24.23 -9.28
C LEU A 102 -4.89 24.31 -10.62
N SER A 103 -3.59 24.08 -10.60
CA SER A 103 -2.72 23.94 -11.77
C SER A 103 -1.95 22.63 -11.69
N ALA A 104 -1.15 22.31 -12.72
CA ALA A 104 -0.35 21.09 -12.76
C ALA A 104 0.92 21.19 -11.86
N LYS A 105 0.70 21.33 -10.55
CA LYS A 105 1.75 21.45 -9.52
C LYS A 105 1.53 20.41 -8.41
N ASP A 106 2.49 20.32 -7.49
CA ASP A 106 2.39 19.46 -6.32
C ASP A 106 1.74 20.23 -5.16
N TYR A 107 0.84 19.56 -4.47
CA TYR A 107 0.01 20.12 -3.40
C TYR A 107 0.11 19.29 -2.13
N CYS A 108 0.03 19.97 -0.99
CA CYS A 108 -0.24 19.38 0.31
C CYS A 108 -1.67 19.69 0.73
N PHE A 109 -2.46 18.66 0.99
CA PHE A 109 -3.79 18.77 1.57
C PHE A 109 -3.77 18.16 2.96
N ARG A 110 -4.20 18.94 3.96
CA ARG A 110 -4.16 18.56 5.38
C ARG A 110 -5.45 18.90 6.05
N VAL A 111 -5.91 18.01 6.93
CA VAL A 111 -7.04 18.24 7.83
C VAL A 111 -6.67 17.87 9.26
N ARG A 112 -7.19 18.62 10.23
CA ARG A 112 -7.12 18.28 11.64
C ARG A 112 -8.52 18.26 12.22
N PHE A 113 -8.87 17.18 12.95
CA PHE A 113 -10.21 17.00 13.46
C PHE A 113 -10.24 16.12 14.70
N LYS A 114 -11.35 16.17 15.42
CA LYS A 114 -11.66 15.31 16.56
C LYS A 114 -13.00 14.64 16.33
N VAL A 115 -13.21 13.44 16.87
CA VAL A 115 -14.44 12.67 16.71
C VAL A 115 -14.98 12.18 18.04
N GLU A 116 -16.30 12.01 18.09
CA GLU A 116 -17.05 11.39 19.19
C GLU A 116 -18.15 10.52 18.59
N GLY A 117 -18.33 9.30 19.09
CA GLY A 117 -19.34 8.37 18.58
C GLY A 117 -19.13 7.96 17.11
N ILE A 118 -17.89 8.02 16.62
CA ILE A 118 -17.46 7.53 15.30
C ILE A 118 -16.47 6.41 15.53
N ASP A 119 -16.87 5.20 15.21
CA ASP A 119 -16.07 3.99 15.44
C ASP A 119 -15.01 3.80 14.34
N ASP A 120 -15.33 4.19 13.12
CA ASP A 120 -14.46 4.07 11.96
C ASP A 120 -14.39 5.37 11.15
N VAL A 121 -13.27 6.09 11.35
CA VAL A 121 -13.00 7.35 10.64
C VAL A 121 -13.02 7.17 9.11
N ASN A 122 -12.47 6.09 8.60
CA ASN A 122 -12.38 5.88 7.15
C ASN A 122 -13.73 5.51 6.51
N ARG A 123 -14.61 4.87 7.28
CA ARG A 123 -15.98 4.57 6.86
C ARG A 123 -16.86 5.80 6.89
N ASN A 124 -16.75 6.58 7.96
CA ASN A 124 -17.71 7.64 8.28
C ASN A 124 -17.29 9.01 7.75
N LEU A 125 -15.99 9.21 7.49
CA LEU A 125 -15.46 10.49 7.01
C LEU A 125 -14.65 10.30 5.74
N THR A 126 -14.75 11.25 4.82
CA THR A 126 -13.78 11.40 3.74
C THR A 126 -13.37 12.85 3.58
N HIS A 127 -12.08 13.04 3.33
CA HIS A 127 -11.47 14.33 3.09
C HIS A 127 -10.78 14.26 1.73
N GLY A 128 -11.21 15.09 0.79
CA GLY A 128 -10.68 14.99 -0.57
C GLY A 128 -10.87 16.25 -1.39
N ILE A 129 -10.29 16.20 -2.58
CA ILE A 129 -10.44 17.19 -3.62
C ILE A 129 -11.16 16.51 -4.78
N PHE A 130 -12.23 17.13 -5.26
CA PHE A 130 -13.11 16.61 -6.29
C PHE A 130 -13.24 17.62 -7.43
N GLY A 131 -13.34 17.16 -8.66
CA GLY A 131 -13.50 18.02 -9.82
C GLY A 131 -12.81 17.44 -11.05
N THR A 132 -11.93 18.21 -11.68
CA THR A 132 -11.17 17.79 -12.87
C THR A 132 -10.35 16.51 -12.60
N PHE A 133 -9.97 16.28 -11.34
CA PHE A 133 -9.40 15.03 -10.84
C PHE A 133 -9.88 14.81 -9.40
N ASN A 134 -9.68 13.60 -8.89
CA ASN A 134 -10.05 13.27 -7.52
C ASN A 134 -8.82 12.78 -6.77
N ASP A 135 -8.63 13.32 -5.57
CA ASP A 135 -7.60 12.88 -4.63
C ASP A 135 -8.10 13.06 -3.19
N GLY A 136 -7.41 12.47 -2.20
CA GLY A 136 -7.88 12.54 -0.83
C GLY A 136 -6.88 12.11 0.23
N ILE A 137 -7.28 12.25 1.48
CA ILE A 137 -6.52 11.85 2.65
C ILE A 137 -6.94 10.44 3.05
N PHE A 138 -5.95 9.58 3.24
CA PHE A 138 -6.15 8.15 3.51
C PHE A 138 -5.35 7.64 4.70
N ARG A 139 -4.38 8.42 5.17
CA ARG A 139 -3.59 8.12 6.36
C ARG A 139 -3.85 9.18 7.41
N TYR A 140 -4.18 8.69 8.62
CA TYR A 140 -4.44 9.53 9.76
C TYR A 140 -3.51 9.13 10.90
N ARG A 141 -3.01 10.10 11.63
CA ARG A 141 -2.29 9.92 12.89
C ARG A 141 -3.06 10.56 14.03
N ARG A 142 -2.90 10.02 15.22
CA ARG A 142 -3.48 10.60 16.44
C ARG A 142 -2.48 11.57 17.06
N GLU A 143 -3.00 12.69 17.56
CA GLU A 143 -2.30 13.67 18.37
C GLU A 143 -2.81 13.68 19.81
N GLU A 144 -2.11 14.42 20.67
CA GLU A 144 -2.56 14.63 22.05
C GLU A 144 -3.94 15.26 22.11
N GLY A 145 -4.68 14.98 23.20
CA GLY A 145 -6.04 15.48 23.40
C GLY A 145 -7.08 14.82 22.48
N GLY A 146 -6.74 13.72 21.81
CA GLY A 146 -7.66 12.94 20.96
C GLY A 146 -7.89 13.55 19.57
N TRP A 147 -7.06 14.50 19.16
CA TRP A 147 -7.06 15.03 17.80
C TRP A 147 -6.51 14.02 16.80
N ILE A 148 -6.99 14.13 15.57
CA ILE A 148 -6.58 13.30 14.43
C ILE A 148 -6.14 14.23 13.30
N VAL A 149 -4.98 13.95 12.71
CA VAL A 149 -4.46 14.68 11.57
C VAL A 149 -4.31 13.74 10.39
N GLY A 150 -4.79 14.18 9.24
CA GLY A 150 -4.55 13.56 7.96
C GLY A 150 -3.81 14.50 7.03
N GLU A 151 -2.87 13.96 6.28
CA GLU A 151 -2.15 14.68 5.21
C GLU A 151 -2.05 13.80 3.97
N ASN A 152 -2.18 14.43 2.81
CA ASN A 152 -1.82 13.85 1.53
C ASN A 152 -1.07 14.86 0.68
N ARG A 153 -0.07 14.39 -0.06
CA ARG A 153 0.63 15.14 -1.10
C ARG A 153 0.28 14.52 -2.44
N PHE A 154 -0.08 15.35 -3.40
CA PHE A 154 -0.54 14.87 -4.71
C PHE A 154 -0.15 15.83 -5.83
N ARG A 155 -0.05 15.30 -7.05
CA ARG A 155 0.10 16.10 -8.26
C ARG A 155 -1.26 16.57 -8.75
N GLY A 156 -1.50 17.87 -8.73
CA GLY A 156 -2.70 18.48 -9.26
C GLY A 156 -2.75 18.47 -10.79
N LYS A 157 -3.94 18.62 -11.31
CA LYS A 157 -4.21 18.91 -12.73
C LYS A 157 -4.83 20.30 -12.85
N GLU A 158 -4.58 20.96 -13.97
CA GLU A 158 -5.19 22.27 -14.22
C GLU A 158 -6.71 22.14 -14.32
N GLY A 159 -7.41 23.00 -13.58
CA GLY A 159 -8.86 23.06 -13.61
C GLY A 159 -9.50 23.37 -12.26
N ALA A 160 -10.83 23.48 -12.31
CA ALA A 160 -11.66 23.71 -11.13
C ALA A 160 -11.77 22.43 -10.28
N GLY A 161 -11.65 22.61 -8.99
CA GLY A 161 -11.85 21.57 -8.00
C GLY A 161 -12.61 22.07 -6.78
N LYS A 162 -12.90 21.17 -5.87
CA LYS A 162 -13.56 21.47 -4.60
C LYS A 162 -12.90 20.68 -3.49
N VAL A 163 -12.45 21.32 -2.44
CA VAL A 163 -12.13 20.67 -1.18
C VAL A 163 -13.44 20.20 -0.56
N ARG A 164 -13.55 18.91 -0.24
CA ARG A 164 -14.76 18.31 0.32
C ARG A 164 -14.46 17.59 1.63
N LEU A 165 -15.27 17.90 2.64
CA LEU A 165 -15.35 17.17 3.89
C LEU A 165 -16.68 16.44 3.92
N THR A 166 -16.64 15.11 3.97
CA THR A 166 -17.84 14.27 3.92
C THR A 166 -18.11 13.65 5.28
N TYR A 167 -19.37 13.63 5.68
CA TYR A 167 -19.91 12.91 6.83
C TYR A 167 -20.91 11.88 6.32
N ARG A 168 -20.80 10.62 6.78
CA ARG A 168 -21.67 9.54 6.31
C ARG A 168 -21.78 8.38 7.29
N PHE A 169 -22.96 7.75 7.31
CA PHE A 169 -23.22 6.46 7.95
C PHE A 169 -22.91 6.43 9.46
N ALA A 170 -23.07 7.56 10.16
CA ALA A 170 -22.95 7.65 11.61
C ALA A 170 -24.18 8.38 12.15
N ALA A 171 -25.11 7.63 12.77
CA ALA A 171 -26.40 8.15 13.19
C ALA A 171 -26.26 9.29 14.21
N THR A 172 -25.39 9.13 15.22
CA THR A 172 -25.22 10.06 16.34
C THR A 172 -23.80 10.57 16.49
N GLY A 173 -22.90 10.18 15.58
CA GLY A 173 -21.50 10.60 15.61
C GLY A 173 -21.33 12.09 15.40
N LYS A 174 -20.23 12.62 15.91
CA LYS A 174 -19.81 14.02 15.73
C LYS A 174 -18.37 14.09 15.27
N VAL A 175 -18.08 15.08 14.46
CA VAL A 175 -16.72 15.44 14.07
C VAL A 175 -16.56 16.95 14.14
N TRP A 176 -15.42 17.41 14.67
CA TRP A 176 -15.02 18.80 14.74
C TRP A 176 -13.71 18.98 13.98
N TRP A 177 -13.74 19.74 12.87
CA TRP A 177 -12.55 20.16 12.15
C TRP A 177 -12.08 21.52 12.67
N ASP A 178 -10.81 21.65 13.00
CA ASP A 178 -10.22 22.91 13.41
C ASP A 178 -9.07 23.37 12.48
N GLN A 179 -8.78 22.60 11.45
CA GLN A 179 -7.90 22.99 10.37
C GLN A 179 -8.24 22.25 9.08
N VAL A 180 -8.36 23.02 8.00
CA VAL A 180 -8.39 22.52 6.62
C VAL A 180 -7.41 23.34 5.80
N TYR A 181 -6.38 22.72 5.28
CA TYR A 181 -5.28 23.38 4.55
C TYR A 181 -5.09 22.75 3.18
N LEU A 182 -4.94 23.60 2.16
CA LEU A 182 -4.49 23.23 0.83
C LEU A 182 -3.51 24.29 0.31
N GLY A 183 -2.29 23.89 0.01
CA GLY A 183 -1.26 24.75 -0.53
C GLY A 183 -0.35 24.03 -1.52
N GLU A 184 0.38 24.80 -2.34
CA GLU A 184 1.49 24.25 -3.12
C GLU A 184 2.53 23.68 -2.16
N CYS A 185 3.24 22.65 -2.58
CA CYS A 185 4.37 22.11 -1.82
C CYS A 185 5.55 21.83 -2.77
N PRO A 186 6.76 21.62 -2.23
CA PRO A 186 7.88 21.16 -3.05
C PRO A 186 7.51 19.87 -3.81
N PRO A 187 8.10 19.66 -4.98
CA PRO A 187 7.88 18.44 -5.76
C PRO A 187 8.04 17.18 -4.90
N ILE A 188 7.11 16.25 -5.07
CA ILE A 188 7.19 14.94 -4.41
C ILE A 188 8.45 14.25 -4.95
N PRO A 189 9.42 13.90 -4.10
CA PRO A 189 10.63 13.24 -4.56
C PRO A 189 10.29 11.91 -5.24
N GLU A 190 10.83 11.69 -6.42
CA GLU A 190 10.76 10.38 -7.06
C GLU A 190 11.51 9.35 -6.21
N ARG A 191 10.97 8.11 -6.16
CA ARG A 191 11.63 6.95 -5.53
C ARG A 191 11.84 5.87 -6.57
N PRO A 192 12.81 6.09 -7.50
CA PRO A 192 13.05 5.14 -8.57
C PRO A 192 13.62 3.82 -8.01
N VAL A 193 13.02 2.71 -8.40
CA VAL A 193 13.46 1.35 -8.07
C VAL A 193 13.64 0.58 -9.37
N LYS A 194 14.88 0.20 -9.69
CA LYS A 194 15.17 -0.63 -10.84
C LYS A 194 15.07 -2.09 -10.45
N ILE A 195 14.14 -2.81 -11.06
CA ILE A 195 13.81 -4.19 -10.74
C ILE A 195 14.27 -5.06 -11.89
N ALA A 196 14.94 -6.19 -11.60
CA ALA A 196 15.15 -7.26 -12.54
C ALA A 196 14.35 -8.49 -12.13
N VAL A 197 13.60 -9.07 -13.05
CA VAL A 197 12.94 -10.37 -12.87
C VAL A 197 13.48 -11.36 -13.88
N SER A 198 13.74 -12.60 -13.44
CA SER A 198 14.13 -13.67 -14.33
C SER A 198 12.93 -14.23 -15.09
N SER A 199 13.17 -14.83 -16.24
CA SER A 199 12.18 -15.50 -17.07
C SER A 199 12.71 -16.83 -17.56
N GLY A 200 11.90 -17.88 -17.47
CA GLY A 200 12.27 -19.24 -17.86
C GLY A 200 12.83 -20.10 -16.73
N ALA A 201 12.74 -21.40 -16.93
CA ALA A 201 13.31 -22.39 -16.01
C ALA A 201 14.82 -22.52 -16.24
N HIS A 202 15.60 -22.38 -15.17
CA HIS A 202 17.05 -22.44 -15.21
C HIS A 202 17.59 -23.36 -14.11
N LYS A 203 18.85 -23.81 -14.29
CA LYS A 203 19.58 -24.58 -13.29
C LYS A 203 20.50 -23.69 -12.47
N MET A 204 21.05 -24.25 -11.39
CA MET A 204 21.87 -23.53 -10.43
C MET A 204 23.08 -22.81 -11.08
N ASP A 205 23.69 -23.39 -12.10
CA ASP A 205 24.85 -22.85 -12.82
C ASP A 205 24.56 -21.60 -13.67
N PHE A 206 23.31 -21.35 -14.00
CA PHE A 206 22.87 -20.15 -14.72
C PHE A 206 22.92 -18.88 -13.86
N TRP A 207 22.57 -18.97 -12.57
CA TRP A 207 22.29 -17.82 -11.72
C TRP A 207 23.48 -16.92 -11.42
N PRO A 208 24.71 -17.43 -11.23
CA PRO A 208 25.85 -16.55 -11.02
C PRO A 208 26.02 -15.53 -12.16
N GLY A 209 25.92 -15.97 -13.41
CA GLY A 209 26.03 -15.11 -14.59
C GLY A 209 24.84 -14.14 -14.72
N TRP A 210 23.62 -14.60 -14.45
CA TRP A 210 22.43 -13.79 -14.49
C TRP A 210 22.46 -12.66 -13.44
N LEU A 211 22.86 -12.97 -12.20
CA LEU A 211 23.02 -11.98 -11.14
C LEU A 211 24.16 -11.01 -11.43
N ASP A 212 25.21 -11.43 -12.11
CA ASP A 212 26.29 -10.54 -12.58
C ASP A 212 25.78 -9.56 -13.64
N VAL A 213 24.89 -9.98 -14.53
CA VAL A 213 24.22 -9.08 -15.49
C VAL A 213 23.33 -8.09 -14.77
N ALA A 214 22.50 -8.55 -13.82
CA ALA A 214 21.65 -7.69 -13.01
C ALA A 214 22.48 -6.62 -12.26
N GLY A 215 23.60 -7.04 -11.66
CA GLY A 215 24.53 -6.14 -10.98
C GLY A 215 25.15 -5.09 -11.91
N ARG A 216 25.62 -5.49 -13.09
CA ARG A 216 26.13 -4.53 -14.09
C ARG A 216 25.07 -3.55 -14.59
N LYS A 217 23.81 -3.96 -14.66
CA LYS A 217 22.65 -3.09 -14.97
C LYS A 217 22.29 -2.18 -13.81
N LYS A 218 22.96 -2.29 -12.65
CA LYS A 218 22.71 -1.50 -11.43
C LYS A 218 21.26 -1.58 -10.99
N VAL A 219 20.68 -2.78 -10.98
CA VAL A 219 19.34 -2.95 -10.46
C VAL A 219 19.32 -2.72 -8.93
N THR A 220 18.20 -2.24 -8.41
CA THR A 220 18.00 -2.14 -6.96
C THR A 220 17.72 -3.51 -6.39
N ILE A 221 16.93 -4.32 -7.10
CA ILE A 221 16.53 -5.66 -6.66
C ILE A 221 16.46 -6.62 -7.84
N ALA A 222 16.95 -7.85 -7.61
CA ALA A 222 16.91 -8.95 -8.54
C ALA A 222 16.04 -10.08 -7.96
N LEU A 223 15.07 -10.55 -8.75
CA LEU A 223 14.15 -11.62 -8.39
C LEU A 223 14.37 -12.84 -9.28
N MET A 224 14.73 -13.95 -8.65
CA MET A 224 14.87 -15.27 -9.25
C MET A 224 13.54 -16.02 -9.16
N THR A 225 13.39 -17.13 -9.92
CA THR A 225 12.17 -17.94 -9.93
C THR A 225 12.00 -18.77 -8.63
N GLU A 226 10.85 -19.42 -8.50
CA GLU A 226 10.66 -20.54 -7.57
C GLU A 226 11.40 -21.77 -8.07
N GLY A 227 11.99 -22.53 -7.16
CA GLY A 227 12.79 -23.72 -7.49
C GLY A 227 14.05 -23.40 -8.30
N PHE A 228 14.59 -22.19 -8.18
CA PHE A 228 15.69 -21.70 -9.00
C PHE A 228 16.96 -22.56 -8.89
N ASN A 229 17.16 -23.29 -7.79
CA ASN A 229 18.29 -24.20 -7.59
C ASN A 229 18.12 -25.54 -8.33
N GLY A 230 16.98 -25.77 -9.01
CA GLY A 230 16.70 -26.99 -9.77
C GLY A 230 16.41 -28.21 -8.91
N LYS A 231 16.11 -28.02 -7.61
CA LYS A 231 15.79 -29.09 -6.66
C LYS A 231 14.32 -29.05 -6.25
N GLY A 232 13.73 -30.20 -6.07
CA GLY A 232 12.37 -30.39 -5.57
C GLY A 232 12.30 -30.51 -4.05
N VAL A 233 11.10 -30.82 -3.54
CA VAL A 233 10.83 -31.06 -2.11
C VAL A 233 11.66 -32.22 -1.57
N ASP A 234 12.00 -33.20 -2.41
CA ASP A 234 12.83 -34.37 -2.09
C ASP A 234 14.33 -34.06 -1.91
N GLN A 235 14.75 -32.85 -2.27
CA GLN A 235 16.15 -32.41 -2.20
C GLN A 235 16.28 -31.03 -1.55
N PRO A 236 15.68 -30.79 -0.38
CA PRO A 236 15.75 -29.50 0.27
C PRO A 236 17.18 -29.19 0.72
N GLU A 237 17.49 -27.91 0.89
CA GLU A 237 18.78 -27.46 1.40
C GLU A 237 18.60 -26.42 2.50
N PRO A 238 19.55 -26.31 3.46
CA PRO A 238 19.44 -25.30 4.49
C PRO A 238 19.55 -23.88 3.91
N ILE A 239 19.03 -22.90 4.64
CA ILE A 239 19.04 -21.49 4.18
C ILE A 239 20.45 -20.95 3.92
N ASP A 240 21.44 -21.42 4.62
CA ASP A 240 22.85 -21.13 4.44
C ASP A 240 23.56 -22.14 3.51
N GLY A 241 22.80 -22.96 2.79
CA GLY A 241 23.25 -23.89 1.76
C GLY A 241 23.75 -23.18 0.49
N PRO A 242 24.02 -23.94 -0.59
CA PRO A 242 24.54 -23.38 -1.84
C PRO A 242 23.67 -22.26 -2.42
N ALA A 243 22.33 -22.42 -2.40
CA ALA A 243 21.40 -21.42 -2.91
C ALA A 243 21.47 -20.10 -2.12
N GLY A 244 21.33 -20.18 -0.81
CA GLY A 244 21.39 -19.00 0.06
C GLY A 244 22.76 -18.30 0.03
N ARG A 245 23.86 -19.06 0.01
CA ARG A 245 25.19 -18.47 -0.13
C ARG A 245 25.38 -17.73 -1.43
N LEU A 246 24.95 -18.30 -2.57
CA LEU A 246 25.00 -17.61 -3.86
C LEU A 246 24.26 -16.28 -3.81
N MET A 247 23.03 -16.28 -3.26
CA MET A 247 22.23 -15.06 -3.15
C MET A 247 22.92 -14.01 -2.28
N ALA A 248 23.44 -14.40 -1.11
CA ALA A 248 24.14 -13.51 -0.18
C ALA A 248 25.43 -12.92 -0.79
N GLU A 249 26.24 -13.75 -1.44
CA GLU A 249 27.49 -13.35 -2.07
C GLU A 249 27.23 -12.36 -3.22
N LYS A 250 26.27 -12.66 -4.09
CA LYS A 250 25.93 -11.79 -5.24
C LYS A 250 25.26 -10.50 -4.82
N ALA A 251 24.39 -10.54 -3.79
CA ALA A 251 23.81 -9.34 -3.18
C ALA A 251 24.92 -8.40 -2.67
N LYS A 252 25.89 -8.95 -1.92
CA LYS A 252 27.02 -8.18 -1.40
C LYS A 252 27.97 -7.69 -2.51
N GLN A 253 28.30 -8.57 -3.48
CA GLN A 253 29.19 -8.23 -4.58
C GLN A 253 28.70 -7.02 -5.38
N TRP A 254 27.41 -7.03 -5.71
CA TRP A 254 26.80 -6.04 -6.58
C TRP A 254 26.06 -4.92 -5.85
N LYS A 255 25.96 -5.01 -4.52
CA LYS A 255 25.21 -4.07 -3.67
C LYS A 255 23.75 -3.93 -4.12
N ILE A 256 23.10 -5.07 -4.36
CA ILE A 256 21.70 -5.16 -4.75
C ILE A 256 20.92 -6.03 -3.76
N TYR A 257 19.60 -5.87 -3.71
CA TYR A 257 18.75 -6.85 -3.05
C TYR A 257 18.59 -8.08 -3.95
N VAL A 258 18.55 -9.27 -3.34
CA VAL A 258 18.33 -10.53 -4.08
C VAL A 258 17.27 -11.35 -3.36
N ALA A 259 16.28 -11.84 -4.12
CA ALA A 259 15.25 -12.76 -3.65
C ALA A 259 15.02 -13.88 -4.67
N GLY A 260 14.57 -15.03 -4.18
CA GLY A 260 14.22 -16.20 -4.99
C GLY A 260 13.78 -17.35 -4.09
N ALA A 261 12.89 -18.22 -4.56
CA ALA A 261 12.33 -19.28 -3.73
C ALA A 261 12.95 -20.64 -4.01
N PHE A 262 13.14 -21.42 -2.97
CA PHE A 262 13.61 -22.80 -3.03
C PHE A 262 13.11 -23.60 -1.83
N TYR A 263 13.21 -24.94 -1.87
CA TYR A 263 12.83 -25.80 -0.75
C TYR A 263 13.92 -25.79 0.32
N GLU A 264 13.56 -25.25 1.50
CA GLU A 264 14.44 -25.11 2.66
C GLU A 264 14.25 -26.26 3.63
N GLN A 265 15.36 -26.92 4.02
CA GLN A 265 15.38 -27.82 5.16
C GLN A 265 15.63 -27.02 6.43
N ARG A 266 14.69 -27.07 7.37
CA ARG A 266 14.82 -26.43 8.68
C ARG A 266 14.40 -27.44 9.75
N TRP A 267 15.36 -27.94 10.50
CA TRP A 267 15.19 -29.06 11.43
C TRP A 267 14.65 -30.30 10.68
N ASP A 268 13.51 -30.82 11.10
CA ASP A 268 12.77 -31.93 10.47
C ASP A 268 11.67 -31.50 9.49
N LEU A 269 11.56 -30.19 9.24
CA LEU A 269 10.53 -29.61 8.36
C LEU A 269 11.14 -29.12 7.03
N ILE A 270 10.31 -29.14 6.00
CA ILE A 270 10.64 -28.60 4.68
C ILE A 270 9.67 -27.45 4.40
N PHE A 271 10.19 -26.31 3.96
CA PHE A 271 9.40 -25.15 3.58
C PHE A 271 9.73 -24.72 2.13
N ASN A 272 8.74 -24.23 1.42
CA ASN A 272 9.00 -23.45 0.21
C ASN A 272 9.32 -22.02 0.64
N SER A 273 10.59 -21.70 0.73
CA SER A 273 11.12 -20.49 1.36
C SER A 273 11.67 -19.50 0.33
N CYS A 274 11.29 -18.23 0.47
CA CYS A 274 11.86 -17.12 -0.29
C CYS A 274 12.62 -16.18 0.66
N PRO A 275 13.94 -16.32 0.80
CA PRO A 275 14.77 -15.36 1.53
C PRO A 275 14.93 -14.05 0.74
N LEU A 276 15.07 -12.95 1.48
CA LEU A 276 15.44 -11.64 0.96
C LEU A 276 16.80 -11.24 1.55
N TYR A 277 17.79 -11.08 0.68
CA TYR A 277 19.13 -10.61 1.05
C TYR A 277 19.31 -9.14 0.73
N SER A 278 19.94 -8.40 1.66
CA SER A 278 20.25 -6.97 1.53
C SER A 278 21.51 -6.73 0.67
N PRO A 279 21.77 -5.49 0.24
CA PRO A 279 23.02 -5.10 -0.45
C PRO A 279 24.30 -5.35 0.34
N ALA A 280 24.21 -5.61 1.65
CA ALA A 280 25.33 -6.05 2.49
C ALA A 280 25.54 -7.58 2.47
N GLY A 281 24.69 -8.33 1.78
CA GLY A 281 24.66 -9.80 1.81
C GLY A 281 24.02 -10.37 3.07
N ALA A 282 23.41 -9.55 3.90
CA ALA A 282 22.71 -9.99 5.10
C ALA A 282 21.30 -10.47 4.78
N LEU A 283 20.88 -11.57 5.39
CA LEU A 283 19.52 -12.06 5.33
C LEU A 283 18.60 -11.12 6.11
N LEU A 284 17.69 -10.43 5.43
CA LEU A 284 16.68 -9.57 6.05
C LEU A 284 15.53 -10.37 6.66
N GLY A 285 15.24 -11.52 6.07
CA GLY A 285 14.24 -12.44 6.56
C GLY A 285 13.82 -13.42 5.47
N ILE A 286 12.92 -14.32 5.85
CA ILE A 286 12.42 -15.40 5.01
C ILE A 286 10.91 -15.34 4.99
N TYR A 287 10.33 -15.45 3.81
CA TYR A 287 8.92 -15.75 3.63
C TYR A 287 8.77 -17.24 3.35
N GLU A 288 8.01 -17.95 4.13
CA GLU A 288 7.57 -19.31 3.85
C GLU A 288 6.20 -19.27 3.14
N LYS A 289 6.05 -19.97 2.03
CA LYS A 289 4.82 -20.07 1.26
C LYS A 289 3.66 -20.54 2.15
N VAL A 290 2.60 -19.75 2.22
CA VAL A 290 1.45 -20.04 3.11
C VAL A 290 0.41 -20.92 2.42
N GLU A 291 0.19 -20.74 1.11
CA GLU A 291 -0.72 -21.55 0.31
C GLU A 291 0.09 -22.55 -0.49
N LEU A 292 0.23 -23.77 0.05
CA LEU A 292 0.93 -24.84 -0.64
C LEU A 292 0.08 -25.41 -1.79
N PHE A 293 0.74 -25.77 -2.88
CA PHE A 293 0.14 -26.57 -3.93
C PHE A 293 0.04 -28.03 -3.46
N ASP A 294 -1.08 -28.71 -3.72
CA ASP A 294 -1.33 -30.06 -3.20
C ASP A 294 -0.14 -31.03 -3.34
N PRO A 295 0.56 -31.11 -4.51
CA PRO A 295 1.76 -31.96 -4.62
C PRO A 295 2.91 -31.60 -3.67
N GLU A 296 3.03 -30.36 -3.20
CA GLU A 296 4.04 -29.98 -2.19
C GLU A 296 3.66 -30.55 -0.82
N ILE A 297 2.36 -30.56 -0.50
CA ILE A 297 1.82 -31.15 0.73
C ILE A 297 2.06 -32.67 0.72
N ASP A 298 1.72 -33.33 -0.40
CA ASP A 298 1.89 -34.77 -0.58
C ASP A 298 3.35 -35.22 -0.46
N GLN A 299 4.31 -34.32 -0.76
CA GLN A 299 5.74 -34.56 -0.62
C GLN A 299 6.31 -34.15 0.76
N GLY A 300 5.46 -33.69 1.69
CA GLY A 300 5.84 -33.37 3.05
C GLY A 300 6.32 -31.94 3.28
N CYS A 301 6.03 -31.02 2.36
CA CYS A 301 6.28 -29.59 2.57
C CYS A 301 5.34 -29.03 3.65
N SER A 302 5.87 -28.20 4.52
CA SER A 302 5.12 -27.53 5.61
C SER A 302 4.72 -26.12 5.19
N PRO A 303 3.46 -25.69 5.49
CA PRO A 303 3.03 -24.34 5.19
C PRO A 303 3.69 -23.30 6.09
N GLY A 304 3.92 -22.11 5.56
CA GLY A 304 4.23 -20.92 6.33
C GLY A 304 3.03 -20.46 7.16
N HIS A 305 3.29 -19.69 8.21
CA HIS A 305 2.25 -19.22 9.14
C HIS A 305 2.03 -17.71 9.09
N GLU A 306 2.82 -16.99 8.29
CA GLU A 306 2.80 -15.54 8.31
C GLU A 306 3.06 -14.92 6.93
N VAL A 307 2.17 -14.04 6.53
CA VAL A 307 2.38 -13.13 5.40
C VAL A 307 3.22 -11.95 5.87
N LYS A 308 4.45 -11.81 5.33
CA LYS A 308 5.49 -10.90 5.82
C LYS A 308 5.73 -9.72 4.88
N VAL A 309 5.97 -8.54 5.46
CA VAL A 309 6.46 -7.35 4.76
C VAL A 309 7.82 -6.97 5.34
N PHE A 310 8.79 -6.80 4.47
CA PHE A 310 10.17 -6.47 4.80
C PHE A 310 10.43 -4.99 4.52
N GLN A 311 11.05 -4.30 5.46
CA GLN A 311 11.49 -2.92 5.27
C GLN A 311 12.83 -2.91 4.54
N THR A 312 12.90 -2.14 3.46
CA THR A 312 14.13 -1.89 2.70
C THR A 312 14.40 -0.39 2.61
N GLU A 313 15.59 -0.02 2.17
CA GLU A 313 15.95 1.40 1.96
C GLU A 313 15.08 2.08 0.90
N PHE A 314 14.54 1.32 -0.07
CA PHE A 314 13.72 1.87 -1.15
C PHE A 314 12.22 1.78 -0.88
N GLY A 315 11.77 1.02 0.10
CA GLY A 315 10.35 0.87 0.43
C GLY A 315 10.01 -0.47 1.10
N ASN A 316 8.73 -0.70 1.30
CA ASN A 316 8.21 -1.91 1.93
C ASN A 316 7.96 -2.99 0.88
N VAL A 317 8.61 -4.14 1.06
CA VAL A 317 8.55 -5.27 0.13
C VAL A 317 7.77 -6.44 0.74
N GLY A 318 6.71 -6.87 0.07
CA GLY A 318 6.01 -8.11 0.36
C GLY A 318 6.54 -9.25 -0.50
N ILE A 319 6.33 -10.48 -0.07
CA ILE A 319 6.64 -11.68 -0.86
C ILE A 319 5.41 -12.58 -0.85
N MET A 320 5.07 -13.13 -2.00
CA MET A 320 4.15 -14.26 -2.19
C MET A 320 4.78 -15.23 -3.19
N THR A 321 4.49 -16.52 -3.10
CA THR A 321 5.12 -17.55 -3.95
C THR A 321 4.07 -18.40 -4.65
N CYS A 322 4.14 -18.47 -5.98
CA CYS A 322 3.40 -19.40 -6.85
C CYS A 322 1.90 -19.53 -6.50
N PHE A 323 1.50 -20.60 -5.85
CA PHE A 323 0.09 -20.91 -5.54
C PHE A 323 -0.59 -19.89 -4.63
N ASP A 324 0.17 -19.11 -3.84
CA ASP A 324 -0.36 -17.96 -3.09
C ASP A 324 -1.14 -16.98 -3.97
N SER A 325 -0.80 -16.89 -5.26
CA SER A 325 -1.47 -15.96 -6.19
C SER A 325 -2.90 -16.39 -6.56
N TRP A 326 -3.25 -17.65 -6.39
CA TRP A 326 -4.62 -18.15 -6.62
C TRP A 326 -5.57 -17.66 -5.55
N HIS A 327 -5.06 -17.38 -4.35
CA HIS A 327 -5.78 -16.88 -3.20
C HIS A 327 -5.59 -15.35 -3.08
N PRO A 328 -6.64 -14.54 -3.30
CA PRO A 328 -6.52 -13.08 -3.28
C PRO A 328 -6.12 -12.53 -1.91
N GLU A 329 -6.33 -13.30 -0.85
CA GLU A 329 -6.09 -12.93 0.54
C GLU A 329 -4.61 -12.61 0.79
N THR A 330 -3.69 -13.39 0.25
CA THR A 330 -2.25 -13.21 0.45
C THR A 330 -1.76 -11.87 -0.08
N ALA A 331 -2.05 -11.55 -1.34
CA ALA A 331 -1.67 -10.26 -1.94
C ALA A 331 -2.37 -9.09 -1.24
N ARG A 332 -3.63 -9.26 -0.87
CA ARG A 332 -4.42 -8.25 -0.17
C ARG A 332 -3.89 -7.97 1.23
N LEU A 333 -3.53 -9.01 1.97
CA LEU A 333 -2.95 -8.87 3.31
C LEU A 333 -1.58 -8.18 3.24
N LEU A 334 -0.75 -8.49 2.25
CA LEU A 334 0.49 -7.76 1.98
C LEU A 334 0.23 -6.27 1.76
N GLY A 335 -0.73 -5.94 0.91
CA GLY A 335 -1.17 -4.57 0.71
C GLY A 335 -1.63 -3.89 2.00
N TYR A 336 -2.38 -4.57 2.86
CA TYR A 336 -2.84 -4.05 4.14
C TYR A 336 -1.70 -3.85 5.14
N LYS A 337 -0.72 -4.74 5.15
CA LYS A 337 0.51 -4.59 5.94
C LYS A 337 1.44 -3.49 5.41
N GLY A 338 1.10 -2.86 4.28
CA GLY A 338 1.81 -1.70 3.75
C GLY A 338 2.88 -2.02 2.72
N ALA A 339 2.86 -3.20 2.11
CA ALA A 339 3.72 -3.49 0.98
C ALA A 339 3.47 -2.49 -0.16
N GLU A 340 4.55 -2.00 -0.76
CA GLU A 340 4.54 -1.14 -1.93
C GLU A 340 4.87 -1.93 -3.20
N LEU A 341 5.76 -2.91 -3.06
CA LEU A 341 6.16 -3.87 -4.08
C LEU A 341 5.98 -5.29 -3.53
N ILE A 342 5.35 -6.17 -4.29
CA ILE A 342 5.32 -7.61 -4.03
C ILE A 342 6.28 -8.30 -4.99
N LEU A 343 7.20 -9.10 -4.45
CA LEU A 343 8.02 -10.04 -5.18
C LEU A 343 7.28 -11.36 -5.31
N PHE A 344 7.19 -11.86 -6.52
CA PHE A 344 6.46 -13.07 -6.82
C PHE A 344 7.31 -14.08 -7.61
N PRO A 345 8.20 -14.85 -6.92
CA PRO A 345 8.84 -16.01 -7.53
C PRO A 345 7.82 -17.12 -7.74
N ASN A 346 7.82 -17.73 -8.92
CA ASN A 346 6.89 -18.82 -9.19
C ASN A 346 7.41 -19.80 -10.24
N ALA A 347 6.87 -21.03 -10.22
CA ALA A 347 7.08 -22.03 -11.26
C ALA A 347 6.14 -21.82 -12.45
N GLY A 348 4.90 -21.42 -12.17
CA GLY A 348 3.87 -21.10 -13.17
C GLY A 348 2.62 -20.56 -12.50
N TYR A 349 1.85 -19.73 -13.23
CA TYR A 349 0.63 -19.12 -12.72
C TYR A 349 -0.37 -18.84 -13.84
N TYR A 350 -1.61 -18.56 -13.48
CA TYR A 350 -2.64 -18.13 -14.43
C TYR A 350 -2.47 -16.65 -14.77
N LEU A 351 -2.36 -16.31 -16.07
CA LEU A 351 -1.95 -15.01 -16.57
C LEU A 351 -2.81 -13.84 -16.09
N GLY A 352 -4.12 -14.05 -15.89
CA GLY A 352 -5.04 -13.03 -15.42
C GLY A 352 -4.85 -12.61 -13.96
N LEU A 353 -4.07 -13.37 -13.16
CA LEU A 353 -3.96 -13.12 -11.73
C LEU A 353 -3.10 -11.90 -11.40
N MET A 354 -1.98 -11.67 -12.10
CA MET A 354 -1.07 -10.59 -11.74
C MET A 354 -1.69 -9.20 -11.87
N PRO A 355 -2.33 -8.83 -13.00
CA PRO A 355 -3.02 -7.55 -13.08
C PRO A 355 -4.14 -7.42 -12.03
N ALA A 356 -4.89 -8.51 -11.76
CA ALA A 356 -5.94 -8.49 -10.75
C ALA A 356 -5.37 -8.26 -9.34
N ARG A 357 -4.33 -9.01 -8.93
CA ARG A 357 -3.71 -8.87 -7.60
C ARG A 357 -3.06 -7.51 -7.40
N ALA A 358 -2.39 -6.98 -8.44
CA ALA A 358 -1.80 -5.64 -8.39
C ALA A 358 -2.88 -4.57 -8.17
N ALA A 359 -3.94 -4.60 -8.98
CA ALA A 359 -5.04 -3.65 -8.89
C ALA A 359 -5.85 -3.78 -7.59
N ASP A 360 -6.23 -5.01 -7.20
CA ASP A 360 -6.99 -5.27 -5.99
C ASP A 360 -6.28 -4.80 -4.72
N SER A 361 -4.98 -5.04 -4.67
CA SER A 361 -4.16 -4.75 -3.49
C SER A 361 -3.55 -3.35 -3.54
N GLY A 362 -3.57 -2.69 -4.71
CA GLY A 362 -2.99 -1.37 -4.93
C GLY A 362 -1.47 -1.37 -4.70
N VAL A 363 -0.78 -2.38 -5.20
CA VAL A 363 0.65 -2.61 -5.03
C VAL A 363 1.32 -2.88 -6.37
N TRP A 364 2.62 -2.62 -6.47
CA TRP A 364 3.44 -3.12 -7.57
C TRP A 364 3.66 -4.63 -7.41
N ILE A 365 3.69 -5.38 -8.51
CA ILE A 365 4.08 -6.79 -8.50
C ILE A 365 5.20 -7.02 -9.50
N ALA A 366 6.29 -7.63 -9.04
CA ALA A 366 7.38 -8.15 -9.85
C ALA A 366 7.31 -9.67 -9.84
N ALA A 367 7.01 -10.28 -10.98
CA ALA A 367 6.87 -11.72 -11.13
C ALA A 367 8.02 -12.32 -11.92
N ALA A 368 8.73 -13.27 -11.32
CA ALA A 368 9.74 -14.12 -11.96
C ALA A 368 9.20 -15.53 -12.09
N SER A 369 8.98 -16.00 -13.31
CA SER A 369 8.34 -17.29 -13.58
C SER A 369 9.19 -18.21 -14.42
N ALA A 370 9.19 -19.52 -14.04
CA ALA A 370 9.86 -20.53 -14.79
C ALA A 370 9.08 -20.94 -16.07
N ASN A 371 7.75 -21.05 -15.98
CA ASN A 371 6.92 -21.63 -17.06
C ASN A 371 5.77 -20.70 -17.53
N SER A 372 5.64 -19.52 -16.94
CA SER A 372 4.67 -18.50 -17.35
C SER A 372 5.40 -17.19 -17.68
N PRO A 373 4.77 -16.23 -18.38
CA PRO A 373 5.40 -14.95 -18.67
C PRO A 373 5.78 -14.20 -17.39
N SER A 374 7.05 -13.83 -17.28
CA SER A 374 7.53 -12.91 -16.25
C SER A 374 7.18 -11.47 -16.59
N GLY A 375 7.11 -10.59 -15.59
CA GLY A 375 6.79 -9.20 -15.82
C GLY A 375 6.70 -8.36 -14.56
N ILE A 376 6.43 -7.08 -14.74
CA ILE A 376 6.26 -6.10 -13.67
C ILE A 376 4.95 -5.38 -13.93
N TRP A 377 4.06 -5.37 -12.96
CA TRP A 377 2.74 -4.73 -13.03
C TRP A 377 2.66 -3.60 -12.03
N ASP A 378 2.13 -2.47 -12.47
CA ASP A 378 1.85 -1.35 -11.59
C ASP A 378 0.60 -1.60 -10.72
N SER A 379 0.37 -0.71 -9.78
CA SER A 379 -0.78 -0.80 -8.86
C SER A 379 -2.15 -0.61 -9.54
N SER A 380 -2.18 -0.36 -10.85
CA SER A 380 -3.39 -0.35 -11.67
C SER A 380 -3.63 -1.69 -12.39
N GLY A 381 -2.65 -2.58 -12.35
CA GLY A 381 -2.64 -3.82 -13.10
C GLY A 381 -2.07 -3.70 -14.51
N ALA A 382 -1.53 -2.54 -14.91
CA ALA A 382 -0.86 -2.38 -16.19
C ALA A 382 0.53 -3.01 -16.15
N GLN A 383 0.88 -3.79 -17.19
CA GLN A 383 2.18 -4.45 -17.29
C GLN A 383 3.20 -3.55 -17.98
N ALA A 384 4.38 -3.43 -17.39
CA ALA A 384 5.52 -2.76 -18.00
C ALA A 384 5.87 -3.37 -19.36
N GLY A 385 6.13 -2.53 -20.35
CA GLY A 385 6.45 -2.95 -21.72
C GLY A 385 5.25 -3.32 -22.62
N ASN A 386 4.07 -3.53 -22.03
CA ASN A 386 2.83 -3.77 -22.79
C ASN A 386 1.93 -2.54 -22.89
N VAL A 387 2.39 -1.42 -22.38
CA VAL A 387 1.64 -0.18 -22.42
C VAL A 387 1.61 0.34 -23.84
N LYS A 388 0.64 -0.07 -24.63
CA LYS A 388 0.09 0.84 -25.62
C LYS A 388 -0.49 1.98 -24.79
N ALA A 389 0.18 3.12 -24.85
CA ALA A 389 -0.29 4.34 -24.24
C ALA A 389 -1.70 4.64 -24.74
N ASP A 390 -2.71 4.06 -24.11
CA ASP A 390 -4.02 4.65 -24.10
C ASP A 390 -3.91 5.83 -23.14
N SER A 391 -3.37 6.92 -23.69
CA SER A 391 -3.12 8.17 -23.00
C SER A 391 -4.37 8.78 -22.38
N SER A 392 -5.54 8.14 -22.56
CA SER A 392 -6.79 8.74 -22.14
C SER A 392 -7.21 8.43 -20.73
N ARG A 393 -6.65 7.40 -20.03
CA ARG A 393 -7.23 7.05 -18.72
C ARG A 393 -6.27 6.69 -17.59
N TYR A 394 -5.12 6.00 -17.79
CA TYR A 394 -4.42 5.36 -16.67
C TYR A 394 -2.92 5.14 -16.84
N CYS A 395 -2.28 5.76 -17.76
CA CYS A 395 -0.86 5.70 -17.95
C CYS A 395 -0.18 6.84 -17.32
N ASP A 396 0.71 6.60 -16.65
CA ASP A 396 1.72 6.01 -16.75
C ASP A 396 2.99 6.71 -16.84
N THR A 397 3.32 7.51 -15.86
CA THR A 397 4.63 8.07 -15.69
C THR A 397 5.41 7.36 -14.58
N SER A 398 4.92 6.21 -14.11
CA SER A 398 5.55 5.46 -13.02
C SER A 398 6.53 4.41 -13.50
N ILE A 399 6.44 4.02 -14.77
CA ILE A 399 7.44 3.17 -15.41
C ILE A 399 8.38 4.08 -16.17
N LEU A 400 9.57 4.27 -15.64
CA LEU A 400 10.56 5.19 -16.16
C LEU A 400 11.41 4.57 -17.28
N ASP A 401 11.64 3.27 -17.22
CA ASP A 401 12.25 2.49 -18.31
C ASP A 401 11.77 1.03 -18.31
N TYR A 402 11.95 0.35 -19.43
CA TYR A 402 11.67 -1.07 -19.59
C TYR A 402 12.65 -1.67 -20.61
N GLU A 403 13.23 -2.80 -20.28
CA GLU A 403 14.11 -3.54 -21.16
C GLU A 403 13.87 -5.04 -20.99
N LYS A 404 13.89 -5.76 -22.10
CA LYS A 404 13.91 -7.21 -22.14
C LYS A 404 15.17 -7.64 -22.88
N ASP A 405 15.94 -8.56 -22.31
CA ASP A 405 17.16 -9.03 -22.95
C ASP A 405 16.89 -9.90 -24.19
N ASP A 406 17.87 -10.02 -25.07
CA ASP A 406 17.74 -10.77 -26.33
C ASP A 406 17.46 -12.27 -26.12
N THR A 407 17.84 -12.80 -24.95
CA THR A 407 17.61 -14.20 -24.57
C THR A 407 16.24 -14.42 -23.92
N ASN A 408 15.49 -13.35 -23.68
CA ASN A 408 14.24 -13.36 -22.91
C ASN A 408 14.39 -13.95 -21.49
N SER A 409 15.59 -13.96 -20.93
CA SER A 409 15.87 -14.50 -19.60
C SER A 409 15.80 -13.45 -18.48
N MET A 410 15.84 -12.16 -18.85
CA MET A 410 15.78 -11.03 -17.93
C MET A 410 14.84 -9.94 -18.45
N ILE A 411 13.97 -9.49 -17.58
CA ILE A 411 13.17 -8.28 -17.78
C ILE A 411 13.58 -7.28 -16.71
N THR A 412 13.90 -6.04 -17.12
CA THR A 412 14.16 -4.95 -16.19
C THR A 412 13.17 -3.81 -16.40
N ALA A 413 12.75 -3.17 -15.33
CA ALA A 413 12.04 -1.91 -15.38
C ALA A 413 12.45 -1.02 -14.22
N THR A 414 12.53 0.27 -14.43
CA THR A 414 12.62 1.27 -13.36
C THR A 414 11.22 1.81 -13.10
N VAL A 415 10.76 1.67 -11.87
CA VAL A 415 9.45 2.10 -11.41
C VAL A 415 9.61 3.21 -10.37
N ASP A 416 8.67 4.15 -10.32
CA ASP A 416 8.63 5.18 -9.28
C ASP A 416 7.65 4.79 -8.18
N LEU A 417 8.15 4.31 -7.04
CA LEU A 417 7.31 3.93 -5.88
C LEU A 417 6.67 5.13 -5.16
N SER A 418 7.08 6.38 -5.46
CA SER A 418 6.39 7.56 -4.94
C SER A 418 4.99 7.71 -5.54
N ARG A 419 4.76 7.10 -6.70
CA ARG A 419 3.53 7.17 -7.47
C ARG A 419 2.71 5.91 -7.26
N GLN A 420 1.59 6.05 -6.58
CA GLN A 420 0.61 4.98 -6.42
C GLN A 420 -0.61 5.32 -7.27
N TYR A 421 -0.94 4.46 -8.21
CA TYR A 421 -2.06 4.66 -9.12
C TYR A 421 -3.33 4.01 -8.61
N SER A 422 -4.44 4.63 -9.00
CA SER A 422 -5.75 4.03 -8.91
C SER A 422 -6.29 3.71 -10.28
N PRO A 423 -6.67 2.49 -10.55
CA PRO A 423 -7.38 2.15 -11.76
C PRO A 423 -8.83 2.69 -11.77
N HIS A 424 -9.34 3.16 -10.64
CA HIS A 424 -10.77 3.46 -10.50
C HIS A 424 -11.04 4.94 -10.23
N ASN A 425 -10.93 5.77 -11.25
CA ASN A 425 -11.54 7.12 -11.24
C ASN A 425 -13.06 7.12 -11.00
N TRP A 426 -13.68 5.95 -10.94
CA TRP A 426 -15.11 5.79 -10.69
C TRP A 426 -15.51 5.82 -9.22
N GLY A 427 -14.56 5.57 -8.33
CA GLY A 427 -14.79 5.54 -6.89
C GLY A 427 -14.38 6.81 -6.14
N GLY A 428 -13.91 7.84 -6.85
CA GLY A 428 -13.31 9.01 -6.20
C GLY A 428 -11.98 8.68 -5.51
N PRO A 429 -11.46 9.59 -4.66
CA PRO A 429 -10.14 9.46 -4.03
C PRO A 429 -9.98 8.23 -3.13
N MET A 430 -11.02 7.44 -2.96
CA MET A 430 -11.05 6.31 -2.05
C MET A 430 -10.58 4.98 -2.63
N ALA A 431 -10.48 4.88 -3.94
CA ALA A 431 -10.14 3.60 -4.57
C ALA A 431 -8.63 3.40 -4.75
N SER A 432 -7.83 4.42 -4.60
CA SER A 432 -6.51 4.47 -5.20
C SER A 432 -5.31 4.62 -4.33
N ALA A 433 -5.50 5.16 -3.19
CA ALA A 433 -4.36 5.39 -2.34
C ALA A 433 -4.25 4.32 -1.25
N PRO A 434 -3.14 4.29 -0.50
CA PRO A 434 -3.02 3.41 0.67
C PRO A 434 -4.21 3.45 1.63
N GLY A 435 -5.06 4.47 1.54
CA GLY A 435 -6.31 4.59 2.28
C GLY A 435 -7.51 3.91 1.65
N GLY A 436 -7.54 3.72 0.34
CA GLY A 436 -8.52 2.83 -0.31
C GLY A 436 -8.40 1.40 0.25
N ARG A 437 -7.19 1.01 0.62
CA ARG A 437 -6.95 -0.23 1.38
C ARG A 437 -7.63 -0.22 2.75
N ARG A 438 -7.66 0.92 3.48
CA ARG A 438 -8.30 1.02 4.80
C ARG A 438 -9.83 1.01 4.73
N VAL A 439 -10.44 1.63 3.72
CA VAL A 439 -11.89 1.55 3.50
C VAL A 439 -12.28 0.11 3.17
N ARG A 440 -11.48 -0.57 2.34
CA ARG A 440 -11.66 -2.00 2.09
C ARG A 440 -11.43 -2.85 3.35
N GLN A 441 -10.47 -2.51 4.22
CA GLN A 441 -10.26 -3.18 5.50
C GLN A 441 -11.51 -3.14 6.39
N THR A 442 -12.22 -2.03 6.44
CA THR A 442 -13.42 -1.91 7.27
C THR A 442 -14.57 -2.75 6.72
N VAL A 443 -14.75 -2.71 5.39
CA VAL A 443 -15.73 -3.58 4.72
C VAL A 443 -15.32 -5.04 4.86
N MET A 444 -14.03 -5.34 4.73
CA MET A 444 -13.51 -6.71 4.81
C MET A 444 -13.60 -7.33 6.20
N ARG A 445 -13.50 -6.54 7.30
CA ARG A 445 -13.70 -7.12 8.64
C ARG A 445 -15.05 -7.79 8.80
N HIS A 446 -16.11 -7.17 8.27
CA HIS A 446 -17.44 -7.80 8.28
C HIS A 446 -17.54 -8.99 7.33
N LEU A 447 -16.89 -8.91 6.17
CA LEU A 447 -16.85 -10.02 5.21
C LEU A 447 -15.96 -11.17 5.69
N GLU A 448 -14.84 -10.89 6.37
CA GLU A 448 -13.99 -11.94 6.98
C GLU A 448 -14.76 -12.73 8.05
N ASP A 449 -15.52 -12.04 8.89
CA ASP A 449 -16.39 -12.68 9.86
C ASP A 449 -17.52 -13.49 9.18
N ASP A 450 -18.05 -12.99 8.05
CA ASP A 450 -19.07 -13.69 7.26
C ASP A 450 -18.48 -14.91 6.56
N ILE A 451 -17.32 -14.76 5.92
CA ILE A 451 -16.57 -15.86 5.26
C ILE A 451 -16.20 -16.93 6.29
N ALA A 452 -15.68 -16.53 7.46
CA ALA A 452 -15.32 -17.47 8.51
C ALA A 452 -16.55 -18.21 9.06
N ARG A 453 -17.71 -17.52 9.21
CA ARG A 453 -18.96 -18.15 9.62
C ARG A 453 -19.48 -19.12 8.57
N GLU A 454 -19.48 -18.75 7.29
CA GLU A 454 -19.91 -19.62 6.20
C GLU A 454 -18.97 -20.82 6.04
N ALA A 455 -17.64 -20.62 6.09
CA ALA A 455 -16.67 -21.71 6.03
C ALA A 455 -16.88 -22.69 7.19
N LYS A 456 -17.12 -22.18 8.41
CA LYS A 456 -17.43 -23.02 9.57
C LYS A 456 -18.76 -23.77 9.38
N ARG A 457 -19.78 -23.13 8.84
CA ARG A 457 -21.07 -23.75 8.53
C ARG A 457 -20.91 -24.90 7.54
N TRP A 458 -20.14 -24.72 6.45
CA TRP A 458 -19.84 -25.77 5.48
C TRP A 458 -19.08 -26.95 6.10
N TRP A 459 -18.26 -26.67 7.12
CA TRP A 459 -17.52 -27.69 7.85
C TRP A 459 -18.37 -28.45 8.85
N ASP A 460 -19.28 -27.76 9.56
CA ASP A 460 -20.10 -28.30 10.63
C ASP A 460 -21.40 -28.96 10.11
N GLU A 461 -21.90 -28.62 8.92
CA GLU A 461 -23.08 -29.22 8.29
C GLU A 461 -22.67 -30.29 7.28
N PRO A 462 -22.95 -31.58 7.55
CA PRO A 462 -22.67 -32.61 6.56
C PRO A 462 -23.49 -32.36 5.29
N ALA A 463 -22.86 -32.59 4.12
CA ALA A 463 -23.52 -32.47 2.83
C ALA A 463 -24.82 -33.28 2.84
N LYS A 464 -25.94 -32.60 2.60
CA LYS A 464 -27.25 -33.25 2.44
C LYS A 464 -27.33 -34.04 1.14
#